data_be1034e3d65f9e68082b500be8c2cb69
#
_entry.id   be1034e3d65f9e68082b500be8c2cb69
#
_cell.length_a   1.000
_cell.length_b   1.000
_cell.length_c   1.000
_cell.angle_alpha   90.00
_cell.angle_beta   90.00
_cell.angle_gamma   90.00
#
_symmetry.space_group_name_H-M   'P 1'
#
loop_
_entity.id
_entity.type
_entity.pdbx_description
1 polymer ?
#
loop_
_entity_poly.entity_id
_entity_poly.type
_entity_poly.pdbx_seq_one_letter_code
_entity_poly.pdbx_strand_id
1 'polypeptide(L)'
;MIKAVFWDFGGVITSSPFESFNRFEKENDLPKDFLRSVNSTNPDFNAWAKLERNEVNLEQFDELFEIESKNLGHAVKGKDVIALLRGQIRPEMILTLEKIKGNLVQACLTNNIQSMGDMDFEGNVSASGKHEEV
;
A
#
# COMPACT_ATOMS: atom_id res chain seq x y z
N MET A 1 -22.81 10.86 -20.54
CA MET A 1 -22.60 11.72 -19.35
C MET A 1 -22.02 10.89 -18.22
N ILE A 2 -20.95 11.37 -17.60
CA ILE A 2 -20.33 10.70 -16.42
C ILE A 2 -21.26 10.88 -15.22
N LYS A 3 -21.60 9.79 -14.55
CA LYS A 3 -22.49 9.77 -13.37
C LYS A 3 -21.79 9.35 -12.08
N ALA A 4 -20.67 8.66 -12.19
CA ALA A 4 -19.91 8.15 -11.06
C ALA A 4 -18.42 8.21 -11.32
N VAL A 5 -17.65 8.35 -10.24
CA VAL A 5 -16.18 8.27 -10.24
C VAL A 5 -15.75 7.23 -9.25
N PHE A 6 -14.90 6.29 -9.69
CA PHE A 6 -14.23 5.33 -8.84
C PHE A 6 -12.80 5.76 -8.63
N TRP A 7 -12.42 5.97 -7.37
CA TRP A 7 -11.10 6.43 -7.00
C TRP A 7 -10.23 5.27 -6.56
N ASP A 8 -9.00 5.20 -7.06
CA ASP A 8 -7.96 4.42 -6.40
C ASP A 8 -7.52 5.16 -5.13
N PHE A 9 -7.00 4.45 -4.15
CA PHE A 9 -6.63 5.02 -2.86
C PHE A 9 -5.12 5.27 -2.77
N GLY A 10 -4.35 4.20 -2.73
CA GLY A 10 -2.89 4.27 -2.58
C GLY A 10 -2.20 4.95 -3.76
N GLY A 11 -1.47 6.02 -3.51
CA GLY A 11 -0.79 6.78 -4.54
C GLY A 11 -1.66 7.78 -5.32
N VAL A 12 -2.97 7.78 -5.08
CA VAL A 12 -3.93 8.73 -5.68
C VAL A 12 -4.48 9.67 -4.62
N ILE A 13 -5.24 9.17 -3.66
CA ILE A 13 -5.73 9.95 -2.51
C ILE A 13 -4.61 10.12 -1.48
N THR A 14 -3.75 9.14 -1.35
CA THR A 14 -2.56 9.21 -0.51
C THR A 14 -1.29 9.44 -1.33
N SER A 15 -0.19 9.79 -0.65
CA SER A 15 1.14 9.85 -1.25
C SER A 15 1.55 8.48 -1.82
N SER A 16 2.41 8.49 -2.83
CA SER A 16 2.91 7.26 -3.42
C SER A 16 3.79 6.48 -2.43
N PRO A 17 3.59 5.16 -2.27
CA PRO A 17 4.48 4.33 -1.47
C PRO A 17 5.92 4.31 -2.01
N PHE A 18 6.12 4.58 -3.29
CA PHE A 18 7.44 4.62 -3.91
C PHE A 18 8.32 5.76 -3.38
N GLU A 19 7.75 6.86 -2.95
CA GLU A 19 8.51 7.93 -2.29
C GLU A 19 9.07 7.44 -0.95
N SER A 20 8.28 6.70 -0.20
CA SER A 20 8.72 6.08 1.06
C SER A 20 9.76 4.98 0.82
N PHE A 21 9.61 4.19 -0.23
CA PHE A 21 10.60 3.18 -0.63
C PHE A 21 11.94 3.82 -0.96
N ASN A 22 11.95 4.86 -1.79
CA ASN A 22 13.17 5.57 -2.16
C ASN A 22 13.90 6.16 -0.94
N ARG A 23 13.16 6.71 0.00
CA ARG A 23 13.72 7.24 1.26
C ARG A 23 14.32 6.13 2.11
N PHE A 24 13.60 5.06 2.33
CA PHE A 24 14.06 3.89 3.09
C PHE A 24 15.34 3.30 2.49
N GLU A 25 15.38 3.12 1.18
CA GLU A 25 16.55 2.62 0.46
C GLU A 25 17.78 3.51 0.71
N LYS A 26 17.60 4.83 0.63
CA LYS A 26 18.67 5.79 0.88
C LYS A 26 19.15 5.78 2.33
N GLU A 27 18.23 5.72 3.29
CA GLU A 27 18.54 5.71 4.72
C GLU A 27 19.23 4.41 5.18
N ASN A 28 19.01 3.32 4.46
CA ASN A 28 19.59 2.00 4.77
C ASN A 28 20.68 1.55 3.80
N ASP A 29 21.22 2.47 3.00
CA ASP A 29 22.29 2.20 2.04
C ASP A 29 21.96 1.04 1.07
N LEU A 30 20.70 0.91 0.69
CA LEU A 30 20.24 -0.05 -0.29
C LEU A 30 20.39 0.49 -1.72
N PRO A 31 20.58 -0.39 -2.70
CA PRO A 31 20.57 0.02 -4.10
C PRO A 31 19.25 0.71 -4.47
N LYS A 32 19.33 1.65 -5.41
CA LYS A 32 18.15 2.30 -5.95
C LYS A 32 17.19 1.27 -6.55
N ASP A 33 15.91 1.43 -6.26
CA ASP A 33 14.83 0.55 -6.72
C ASP A 33 14.94 -0.91 -6.23
N PHE A 34 15.70 -1.12 -5.15
CA PHE A 34 15.91 -2.46 -4.59
C PHE A 34 14.59 -3.11 -4.15
N LEU A 35 13.76 -2.41 -3.38
CA LEU A 35 12.47 -2.95 -2.93
C LEU A 35 11.55 -3.29 -4.10
N ARG A 36 11.54 -2.47 -5.14
CA ARG A 36 10.80 -2.76 -6.36
C ARG A 36 11.34 -3.99 -7.08
N SER A 37 12.65 -4.17 -7.10
CA SER A 37 13.27 -5.34 -7.73
C SER A 37 12.92 -6.63 -6.99
N VAL A 38 12.85 -6.62 -5.67
CA VAL A 38 12.34 -7.76 -4.88
C VAL A 38 10.92 -8.09 -5.28
N ASN A 39 10.04 -7.10 -5.34
CA ASN A 39 8.62 -7.29 -5.68
C ASN A 39 8.38 -7.66 -7.15
N SER A 40 9.30 -7.37 -8.05
CA SER A 40 9.21 -7.73 -9.45
C SER A 40 9.88 -9.06 -9.79
N THR A 41 10.66 -9.62 -8.89
CA THR A 41 11.26 -10.93 -9.05
C THR A 41 10.23 -12.01 -8.74
N ASN A 42 10.00 -12.92 -9.67
CA ASN A 42 9.00 -13.98 -9.55
C ASN A 42 7.59 -13.44 -9.20
N PRO A 43 7.03 -12.54 -10.01
CA PRO A 43 5.90 -11.68 -9.63
C PRO A 43 4.60 -12.43 -9.31
N ASP A 44 4.45 -13.66 -9.80
CA ASP A 44 3.26 -14.46 -9.56
C ASP A 44 3.29 -15.25 -8.24
N PHE A 45 4.49 -15.50 -7.68
CA PHE A 45 4.69 -16.41 -6.56
C PHE A 45 5.51 -15.83 -5.41
N ASN A 46 5.96 -14.59 -5.52
CA ASN A 46 6.73 -13.95 -4.46
C ASN A 46 5.89 -13.63 -3.22
N ALA A 47 6.54 -13.20 -2.16
CA ALA A 47 5.90 -12.87 -0.89
C ALA A 47 4.81 -11.81 -1.06
N TRP A 48 5.08 -10.80 -1.87
CA TRP A 48 4.13 -9.72 -2.16
C TRP A 48 2.86 -10.22 -2.84
N ALA A 49 3.00 -11.03 -3.89
CA ALA A 49 1.87 -11.61 -4.59
C ALA A 49 1.01 -12.49 -3.67
N LYS A 50 1.64 -13.28 -2.81
CA LYS A 50 0.94 -14.10 -1.82
C LYS A 50 0.19 -13.26 -0.79
N LEU A 51 0.80 -12.17 -0.34
CA LEU A 51 0.16 -11.24 0.59
C LEU A 51 -1.08 -10.58 -0.03
N GLU A 52 -0.97 -10.11 -1.28
CA GLU A 52 -2.09 -9.50 -2.00
C GLU A 52 -3.26 -10.46 -2.22
N ARG A 53 -3.00 -11.74 -2.40
CA ARG A 53 -4.02 -12.78 -2.50
C ARG A 53 -4.52 -13.31 -1.16
N ASN A 54 -4.01 -12.77 -0.04
CA ASN A 54 -4.29 -13.24 1.33
C ASN A 54 -3.92 -14.72 1.56
N GLU A 55 -2.93 -15.22 0.86
CA GLU A 55 -2.38 -16.58 1.03
C GLU A 55 -1.44 -16.66 2.23
N VAL A 56 -0.90 -15.53 2.65
CA VAL A 56 -0.02 -15.39 3.82
C VAL A 56 -0.49 -14.23 4.69
N ASN A 57 -0.23 -14.34 5.99
CA ASN A 57 -0.44 -13.24 6.93
C ASN A 57 0.82 -12.34 6.99
N LEU A 58 0.77 -11.27 7.80
CA LEU A 58 1.88 -10.32 7.91
C LEU A 58 3.15 -10.93 8.50
N GLU A 59 3.05 -11.88 9.44
CA GLU A 59 4.21 -12.57 10.00
C GLU A 59 4.89 -13.45 8.97
N GLN A 60 4.10 -14.21 8.23
CA GLN A 60 4.62 -15.05 7.14
C GLN A 60 5.22 -14.20 6.02
N PHE A 61 4.59 -13.08 5.70
CA PHE A 61 5.15 -12.12 4.74
C PHE A 61 6.49 -11.56 5.19
N ASP A 62 6.62 -11.18 6.47
CA ASP A 62 7.87 -10.65 7.05
C ASP A 62 9.04 -11.61 6.81
N GLU A 63 8.84 -12.88 7.11
CA GLU A 63 9.85 -13.93 6.93
C GLU A 63 10.17 -14.18 5.45
N LEU A 64 9.14 -14.33 4.62
CA LEU A 64 9.32 -14.61 3.20
C LEU A 64 10.03 -13.46 2.47
N PHE A 65 9.62 -12.23 2.76
CA PHE A 65 10.24 -11.05 2.14
C PHE A 65 11.70 -10.89 2.56
N GLU A 66 12.03 -11.18 3.82
CA GLU A 66 13.42 -11.17 4.29
C GLU A 66 14.29 -12.18 3.54
N ILE A 67 13.78 -13.39 3.32
CA ILE A 67 14.47 -14.42 2.54
C ILE A 67 14.68 -13.96 1.08
N GLU A 68 13.64 -13.47 0.44
CA GLU A 68 13.70 -13.01 -0.95
C GLU A 68 14.67 -11.83 -1.13
N SER A 69 14.61 -10.84 -0.26
CA SER A 69 15.50 -9.69 -0.29
C SER A 69 16.95 -10.07 -0.02
N LYS A 70 17.18 -10.97 0.92
CA LYS A 70 18.51 -11.52 1.20
C LYS A 70 19.11 -12.25 0.00
N ASN A 71 18.30 -13.00 -0.73
CA ASN A 71 18.72 -13.69 -1.95
C ASN A 71 19.13 -12.70 -3.05
N LEU A 72 18.63 -11.47 -3.03
CA LEU A 72 19.03 -10.40 -3.94
C LEU A 72 20.17 -9.52 -3.39
N GLY A 73 20.71 -9.87 -2.24
CA GLY A 73 21.93 -9.27 -1.70
C GLY A 73 21.77 -8.42 -0.44
N HIS A 74 20.55 -8.07 -0.03
CA HIS A 74 20.29 -7.25 1.16
C HIS A 74 19.07 -7.74 1.91
N ALA A 75 19.23 -8.19 3.15
CA ALA A 75 18.13 -8.62 3.98
C ALA A 75 17.30 -7.41 4.45
N VAL A 76 16.03 -7.37 4.07
CA VAL A 76 15.05 -6.37 4.49
C VAL A 76 13.84 -7.08 5.07
N LYS A 77 13.40 -6.66 6.24
CA LYS A 77 12.23 -7.24 6.88
C LYS A 77 10.94 -6.80 6.19
N GLY A 78 10.04 -7.73 5.94
CA GLY A 78 8.75 -7.43 5.32
C GLY A 78 7.92 -6.46 6.14
N LYS A 79 7.96 -6.53 7.47
CA LYS A 79 7.28 -5.57 8.35
C LYS A 79 7.71 -4.12 8.12
N ASP A 80 8.98 -3.88 7.81
CA ASP A 80 9.48 -2.53 7.52
C ASP A 80 8.90 -2.02 6.19
N VAL A 81 8.79 -2.90 5.19
CA VAL A 81 8.15 -2.57 3.91
C VAL A 81 6.66 -2.26 4.08
N ILE A 82 5.95 -3.05 4.88
CA ILE A 82 4.54 -2.79 5.19
C ILE A 82 4.35 -1.42 5.86
N ALA A 83 5.24 -1.06 6.77
CA ALA A 83 5.21 0.26 7.41
C ALA A 83 5.35 1.42 6.40
N LEU A 84 6.08 1.21 5.30
CA LEU A 84 6.26 2.21 4.24
C LEU A 84 5.00 2.41 3.37
N LEU A 85 4.06 1.48 3.39
CA LEU A 85 2.81 1.59 2.64
C LEU A 85 1.84 2.61 3.24
N ARG A 86 2.08 3.04 4.47
CA ARG A 86 1.30 4.12 5.11
C ARG A 86 1.61 5.43 4.41
N GLY A 87 0.69 5.85 3.55
CA GLY A 87 0.77 7.14 2.88
C GLY A 87 0.18 8.26 3.72
N GLN A 88 0.47 9.49 3.32
CA GLN A 88 -0.20 10.68 3.83
C GLN A 88 -1.30 11.08 2.84
N ILE A 89 -2.46 11.48 3.37
CA ILE A 89 -3.55 11.98 2.55
C ILE A 89 -3.10 13.27 1.86
N ARG A 90 -3.37 13.35 0.55
CA ARG A 90 -3.11 14.56 -0.25
C ARG A 90 -4.24 15.57 -0.03
N PRO A 91 -3.97 16.75 0.55
CA PRO A 91 -5.02 17.76 0.81
C PRO A 91 -5.75 18.19 -0.46
N GLU A 92 -5.04 18.33 -1.57
CA GLU A 92 -5.61 18.69 -2.88
C GLU A 92 -6.61 17.65 -3.40
N MET A 93 -6.44 16.38 -3.06
CA MET A 93 -7.39 15.32 -3.42
C MET A 93 -8.66 15.42 -2.60
N ILE A 94 -8.56 15.74 -1.31
CA ILE A 94 -9.72 15.98 -0.46
C ILE A 94 -10.55 17.16 -1.00
N LEU A 95 -9.89 18.24 -1.38
CA LEU A 95 -10.57 19.39 -2.00
C LEU A 95 -11.27 19.01 -3.31
N THR A 96 -10.66 18.14 -4.10
CA THR A 96 -11.26 17.65 -5.35
C THR A 96 -12.50 16.81 -5.06
N LEU A 97 -12.44 15.89 -4.11
CA LEU A 97 -13.58 15.08 -3.68
C LEU A 97 -14.74 15.94 -3.17
N GLU A 98 -14.44 16.98 -2.41
CA GLU A 98 -15.44 17.93 -1.90
C GLU A 98 -16.10 18.73 -3.02
N LYS A 99 -15.33 19.16 -4.02
CA LYS A 99 -15.86 19.93 -5.16
C LYS A 99 -16.85 19.16 -6.02
N ILE A 100 -16.67 17.86 -6.17
CA ILE A 100 -17.55 17.02 -6.97
C ILE A 100 -18.66 16.35 -6.16
N LYS A 101 -18.62 16.49 -4.85
CA LYS A 101 -19.66 15.99 -3.96
C LYS A 101 -21.02 16.61 -4.31
N GLY A 102 -22.03 15.76 -4.45
CA GLY A 102 -23.38 16.18 -4.83
C GLY A 102 -23.63 16.26 -6.35
N ASN A 103 -22.59 16.28 -7.18
CA ASN A 103 -22.71 16.25 -8.64
C ASN A 103 -22.52 14.88 -9.24
N LEU A 104 -21.66 14.08 -8.62
CA LEU A 104 -21.32 12.73 -9.04
C LEU A 104 -21.33 11.79 -7.84
N VAL A 105 -21.72 10.55 -8.08
CA VAL A 105 -21.53 9.47 -7.12
C VAL A 105 -20.04 9.14 -7.05
N GLN A 106 -19.49 9.01 -5.85
CA GLN A 106 -18.09 8.68 -5.65
C GLN A 106 -17.96 7.41 -4.84
N ALA A 107 -17.03 6.56 -5.22
CA ALA A 107 -16.67 5.36 -4.50
C ALA A 107 -15.14 5.14 -4.59
N CYS A 108 -14.61 4.39 -3.64
CA CYS A 108 -13.21 4.00 -3.65
C CYS A 108 -13.11 2.53 -4.06
N LEU A 109 -12.25 2.26 -5.05
CA LEU A 109 -11.82 0.91 -5.42
C LEU A 109 -10.39 0.72 -4.95
N THR A 110 -10.19 -0.14 -3.97
CA THR A 110 -8.88 -0.40 -3.41
C THR A 110 -8.69 -1.89 -3.10
N ASN A 111 -7.47 -2.37 -3.24
CA ASN A 111 -7.09 -3.70 -2.80
C ASN A 111 -6.69 -3.64 -1.32
N ASN A 112 -7.47 -4.28 -0.46
CA ASN A 112 -7.17 -4.36 0.95
C ASN A 112 -6.45 -5.68 1.26
N ILE A 113 -5.32 -5.55 1.94
CA ILE A 113 -4.66 -6.68 2.60
C ILE A 113 -5.40 -6.90 3.92
N GLN A 114 -5.96 -8.09 4.10
CA GLN A 114 -6.88 -8.41 5.21
C GLN A 114 -6.30 -8.07 6.58
N SER A 115 -5.01 -8.31 6.80
CA SER A 115 -4.33 -8.03 8.07
C SER A 115 -4.00 -6.55 8.30
N MET A 116 -4.10 -5.70 7.29
CA MET A 116 -3.85 -4.27 7.45
C MET A 116 -5.07 -3.50 8.01
N GLY A 117 -6.26 -4.10 7.95
CA GLY A 117 -7.46 -3.53 8.55
C GLY A 117 -7.41 -3.46 10.08
N ASP A 118 -6.56 -4.28 10.70
CA ASP A 118 -6.36 -4.31 12.15
C ASP A 118 -5.26 -3.36 12.63
N MET A 119 -4.57 -2.70 11.72
CA MET A 119 -3.56 -1.70 12.08
C MET A 119 -4.25 -0.36 12.35
N ASP A 120 -4.28 0.03 13.61
CA ASP A 120 -4.77 1.36 14.03
C ASP A 120 -3.97 2.44 13.31
N PHE A 121 -4.60 3.06 12.33
CA PHE A 121 -4.15 4.35 11.87
C PHE A 121 -4.42 5.36 12.98
N GLU A 122 -3.41 6.10 13.42
CA GLU A 122 -3.65 7.30 14.20
C GLU A 122 -4.60 8.21 13.40
N GLY A 123 -5.88 8.18 13.75
CA GLY A 123 -6.91 8.93 13.01
C GLY A 123 -8.21 8.19 12.80
N ASN A 124 -8.44 7.08 13.49
CA ASN A 124 -9.72 6.39 13.56
C ASN A 124 -10.47 6.16 12.25
N VAL A 125 -9.95 5.30 11.42
CA VAL A 125 -10.81 4.57 10.51
C VAL A 125 -10.57 3.09 10.77
N SER A 126 -11.41 2.49 11.56
CA SER A 126 -11.47 1.04 11.64
C SER A 126 -11.93 0.55 10.29
N ALA A 127 -11.01 0.17 9.46
CA ALA A 127 -11.29 -0.47 8.18
C ALA A 127 -11.65 -1.94 8.42
N SER A 128 -12.65 -2.18 9.25
CA SER A 128 -13.29 -3.49 9.32
C SER A 128 -14.22 -3.64 8.14
N GLY A 129 -13.69 -3.92 6.94
CA GLY A 129 -14.43 -4.47 5.81
C GLY A 129 -15.76 -3.83 5.42
N LYS A 130 -16.15 -2.74 6.03
CA LYS A 130 -17.34 -1.98 5.66
C LYS A 130 -16.89 -0.85 4.75
N HIS A 131 -17.13 -1.05 3.47
CA HIS A 131 -17.06 0.04 2.51
C HIS A 131 -18.13 1.05 2.90
N GLU A 132 -17.76 2.09 3.60
CA GLU A 132 -18.64 3.23 3.75
C GLU A 132 -18.60 4.04 2.46
N GLU A 133 -19.76 4.36 1.95
CA GLU A 133 -19.90 5.31 0.83
C GLU A 133 -19.28 6.65 1.22
N VAL A 134 -18.38 7.14 0.38
CA VAL A 134 -17.74 8.43 0.56
C VAL A 134 -18.66 9.55 0.08
#